data_ab930585e18486803132c336cadb45bd
#
_entry.id   ab930585e18486803132c336cadb45bd
#
_cell.length_a   1.000
_cell.length_b   1.000
_cell.length_c   1.000
_cell.angle_alpha   90.00
_cell.angle_beta   90.00
_cell.angle_gamma   90.00
#
_symmetry.space_group_name_H-M   'P 1'
#
loop_
_entity.id
_entity.type
_entity.pdbx_description
1 polymer ?
#
loop_
_entity_poly.entity_id
_entity_poly.type
_entity_poly.pdbx_seq_one_letter_code
_entity_poly.pdbx_strand_id
1 'polypeptide(L)'
;MALDKNCIFCKIAKGEIKNNRIAESNNFFSVFDIKPKVNGHALIIPKKHFVTLLDIPNNLGNEMLEFTKKVADKLMDEGYGDGFNLVMNNLAVAGQIVMHAHLHILPRKEGDGLRAIV
;
A
#
# COMPACT_ATOMS: atom_id res chain seq x y z
N MET A 1 -9.56 -13.62 6.00
CA MET A 1 -10.49 -12.97 6.93
C MET A 1 -11.61 -12.27 6.18
N ALA A 2 -12.77 -12.13 6.80
CA ALA A 2 -13.90 -11.45 6.17
C ALA A 2 -13.63 -9.95 6.08
N LEU A 3 -14.35 -9.25 5.17
CA LEU A 3 -14.28 -7.80 5.08
C LEU A 3 -14.96 -7.16 6.31
N ASP A 4 -14.38 -6.06 6.78
CA ASP A 4 -14.92 -5.28 7.89
C ASP A 4 -15.68 -4.09 7.32
N LYS A 5 -16.97 -4.00 7.60
CA LYS A 5 -17.85 -2.95 7.06
C LYS A 5 -17.51 -1.54 7.56
N ASN A 6 -16.76 -1.42 8.65
CA ASN A 6 -16.32 -0.13 9.19
C ASN A 6 -14.94 0.29 8.71
N CYS A 7 -14.25 -0.54 7.94
CA CYS A 7 -12.90 -0.29 7.46
C CYS A 7 -12.95 0.42 6.10
N ILE A 8 -12.26 1.57 6.00
CA ILE A 8 -12.23 2.32 4.75
C ILE A 8 -11.58 1.52 3.61
N PHE A 9 -10.54 0.73 3.88
CA PHE A 9 -9.89 -0.08 2.85
C PHE A 9 -10.77 -1.23 2.40
N CYS A 10 -11.57 -1.82 3.30
CA CYS A 10 -12.57 -2.80 2.91
C CYS A 10 -13.64 -2.18 2.00
N LYS A 11 -14.07 -0.96 2.30
CA LYS A 11 -15.04 -0.24 1.47
C LYS A 11 -14.49 0.04 0.07
N ILE A 12 -13.22 0.44 -0.02
CA ILE A 12 -12.55 0.64 -1.29
C ILE A 12 -12.45 -0.68 -2.05
N ALA A 13 -12.07 -1.76 -1.37
CA ALA A 13 -11.96 -3.10 -1.97
C ALA A 13 -13.26 -3.56 -2.59
N LYS A 14 -14.39 -3.27 -1.94
CA LYS A 14 -15.75 -3.61 -2.43
C LYS A 14 -16.25 -2.67 -3.52
N GLY A 15 -15.59 -1.55 -3.76
CA GLY A 15 -16.07 -0.53 -4.69
C GLY A 15 -17.12 0.42 -4.11
N GLU A 16 -17.34 0.41 -2.81
CA GLU A 16 -18.28 1.33 -2.14
C GLU A 16 -17.77 2.77 -2.15
N ILE A 17 -16.44 2.94 -2.13
CA ILE A 17 -15.78 4.24 -2.24
C ILE A 17 -15.02 4.23 -3.55
N LYS A 18 -15.36 5.16 -4.44
CA LYS A 18 -14.67 5.30 -5.72
C LYS A 18 -13.29 5.88 -5.51
N ASN A 19 -12.32 5.32 -6.21
CA ASN A 19 -10.98 5.87 -6.31
C ASN A 19 -10.32 5.41 -7.60
N ASN A 20 -9.23 6.06 -7.95
CA ASN A 20 -8.44 5.67 -9.12
C ASN A 20 -7.40 4.66 -8.65
N ARG A 21 -7.58 3.41 -9.01
CA ARG A 21 -6.62 2.36 -8.71
C ARG A 21 -5.41 2.49 -9.61
N ILE A 22 -4.23 2.31 -9.03
CA ILE A 22 -2.98 2.23 -9.78
C ILE A 22 -2.92 0.88 -10.49
N ALA A 23 -3.29 -0.18 -9.78
CA ALA A 23 -3.27 -1.56 -10.27
C ALA A 23 -4.14 -2.44 -9.40
N GLU A 24 -4.38 -3.66 -9.86
CA GLU A 24 -5.17 -4.64 -9.13
C GLU A 24 -4.73 -6.05 -9.50
N SER A 25 -4.72 -6.95 -8.53
CA SER A 25 -4.53 -8.38 -8.74
C SER A 25 -5.71 -9.11 -8.10
N ASN A 26 -5.67 -10.44 -8.06
CA ASN A 26 -6.78 -11.21 -7.48
C ASN A 26 -7.08 -10.82 -6.04
N ASN A 27 -6.04 -10.64 -5.21
CA ASN A 27 -6.20 -10.42 -3.77
C ASN A 27 -5.64 -9.09 -3.27
N PHE A 28 -5.11 -8.24 -4.16
CA PHE A 28 -4.51 -6.96 -3.78
C PHE A 28 -4.97 -5.85 -4.71
N PHE A 29 -4.91 -4.63 -4.22
CA PHE A 29 -5.10 -3.44 -5.04
C PHE A 29 -4.14 -2.35 -4.58
N SER A 30 -3.93 -1.37 -5.44
CA SER A 30 -3.04 -0.24 -5.16
C SER A 30 -3.73 1.06 -5.50
N VAL A 31 -3.58 2.05 -4.62
CA VAL A 31 -4.10 3.41 -4.78
C VAL A 31 -3.04 4.40 -4.32
N PHE A 32 -3.15 5.64 -4.78
CA PHE A 32 -2.34 6.72 -4.21
C PHE A 32 -2.87 7.08 -2.82
N ASP A 33 -1.96 7.40 -1.90
CA ASP A 33 -2.33 7.89 -0.59
C ASP A 33 -2.95 9.28 -0.74
N ILE A 34 -4.08 9.53 -0.06
CA ILE A 34 -4.75 10.83 -0.11
C ILE A 34 -3.99 11.92 0.66
N LYS A 35 -3.08 11.53 1.55
CA LYS A 35 -2.18 12.42 2.29
C LYS A 35 -0.74 12.04 1.99
N PRO A 36 -0.27 12.25 0.75
CA PRO A 36 1.03 11.73 0.35
C PRO A 36 2.18 12.42 1.09
N LYS A 37 3.16 11.62 1.49
CA LYS A 37 4.42 12.11 2.07
C LYS A 37 5.37 12.62 0.99
N VAL A 38 5.27 12.04 -0.20
CA VAL A 38 6.02 12.41 -1.39
C VAL A 38 5.11 12.22 -2.60
N ASN A 39 5.46 12.84 -3.72
CA ASN A 39 4.72 12.66 -4.96
C ASN A 39 4.77 11.19 -5.39
N GLY A 40 3.61 10.61 -5.65
CA GLY A 40 3.52 9.20 -6.02
C GLY A 40 3.44 8.22 -4.86
N HIS A 41 3.32 8.70 -3.62
CA HIS A 41 3.14 7.85 -2.44
C HIS A 41 1.94 6.93 -2.67
N ALA A 42 2.20 5.63 -2.77
CA ALA A 42 1.22 4.61 -3.09
C ALA A 42 1.06 3.61 -1.97
N LEU A 43 -0.08 2.93 -1.95
CA LEU A 43 -0.39 1.89 -0.99
C LEU A 43 -0.61 0.57 -1.71
N ILE A 44 -0.13 -0.51 -1.13
CA ILE A 44 -0.44 -1.88 -1.53
C ILE A 44 -1.34 -2.45 -0.43
N ILE A 45 -2.54 -2.86 -0.81
CA ILE A 45 -3.58 -3.21 0.16
C ILE A 45 -4.19 -4.57 -0.20
N PRO A 46 -4.22 -5.55 0.72
CA PRO A 46 -4.98 -6.78 0.48
C PRO A 46 -6.47 -6.47 0.46
N LYS A 47 -7.21 -7.14 -0.41
CA LYS A 47 -8.66 -6.95 -0.51
C LYS A 47 -9.39 -7.44 0.73
N LYS A 48 -8.93 -8.55 1.33
CA LYS A 48 -9.47 -9.07 2.58
C LYS A 48 -8.93 -8.29 3.76
N HIS A 49 -9.69 -8.26 4.84
CA HIS A 49 -9.32 -7.53 6.04
C HIS A 49 -8.35 -8.33 6.89
N PHE A 50 -7.07 -7.96 6.83
CA PHE A 50 -6.03 -8.39 7.75
C PHE A 50 -5.59 -7.16 8.53
N VAL A 51 -5.29 -7.28 9.80
CA VAL A 51 -4.89 -6.11 10.61
C VAL A 51 -3.40 -5.83 10.42
N THR A 52 -2.55 -6.85 10.51
CA THR A 52 -1.09 -6.69 10.39
C THR A 52 -0.51 -7.69 9.39
N LEU A 53 0.78 -7.55 9.14
CA LEU A 53 1.54 -8.51 8.35
C LEU A 53 1.40 -9.93 8.90
N LEU A 54 1.33 -10.07 10.21
CA LEU A 54 1.28 -11.39 10.86
C LEU A 54 -0.01 -12.15 10.54
N ASP A 55 -1.07 -11.43 10.14
CA ASP A 55 -2.36 -12.04 9.79
C ASP A 55 -2.44 -12.46 8.33
N ILE A 56 -1.53 -12.00 7.48
CA ILE A 56 -1.56 -12.31 6.06
C ILE A 56 -1.10 -13.76 5.85
N PRO A 57 -1.92 -14.60 5.22
CA PRO A 57 -1.53 -16.00 4.99
C PRO A 57 -0.31 -16.12 4.09
N ASN A 58 0.55 -17.09 4.37
CA ASN A 58 1.77 -17.31 3.59
C ASN A 58 1.48 -17.61 2.12
N ASN A 59 0.33 -18.21 1.82
CA ASN A 59 -0.03 -18.52 0.43
C ASN A 59 -0.33 -17.29 -0.42
N LEU A 60 -0.46 -16.10 0.19
CA LEU A 60 -0.57 -14.84 -0.54
C LEU A 60 0.77 -14.14 -0.74
N GLY A 61 1.86 -14.70 -0.17
CA GLY A 61 3.17 -14.03 -0.19
C GLY A 61 3.73 -13.83 -1.58
N ASN A 62 3.62 -14.82 -2.45
CA ASN A 62 4.12 -14.72 -3.81
C ASN A 62 3.37 -13.65 -4.61
N GLU A 63 2.05 -13.64 -4.52
CA GLU A 63 1.23 -12.63 -5.19
C GLU A 63 1.54 -11.22 -4.64
N MET A 64 1.69 -11.09 -3.32
CA MET A 64 2.01 -9.81 -2.69
C MET A 64 3.35 -9.26 -3.18
N LEU A 65 4.36 -10.12 -3.27
CA LEU A 65 5.67 -9.72 -3.77
C LEU A 65 5.62 -9.31 -5.23
N GLU A 66 5.01 -10.12 -6.08
CA GLU A 66 4.88 -9.82 -7.52
C GLU A 66 4.08 -8.55 -7.75
N PHE A 67 2.97 -8.37 -7.03
CA PHE A 67 2.13 -7.20 -7.16
C PHE A 67 2.86 -5.93 -6.71
N THR A 68 3.59 -6.00 -5.59
CA THR A 68 4.39 -4.87 -5.10
C THR A 68 5.47 -4.47 -6.10
N LYS A 69 6.16 -5.44 -6.68
CA LYS A 69 7.16 -5.19 -7.73
C LYS A 69 6.52 -4.49 -8.93
N LYS A 70 5.38 -4.98 -9.38
CA LYS A 70 4.67 -4.41 -10.52
C LYS A 70 4.31 -2.94 -10.30
N VAL A 71 3.77 -2.62 -9.12
CA VAL A 71 3.40 -1.24 -8.79
C VAL A 71 4.64 -0.36 -8.67
N ALA A 72 5.68 -0.84 -8.00
CA ALA A 72 6.93 -0.08 -7.87
C ALA A 72 7.56 0.20 -9.24
N ASP A 73 7.63 -0.79 -10.12
CA ASP A 73 8.12 -0.60 -11.48
C ASP A 73 7.31 0.46 -12.23
N LYS A 74 5.99 0.40 -12.13
CA LYS A 74 5.11 1.36 -12.78
C LYS A 74 5.38 2.78 -12.30
N LEU A 75 5.54 2.98 -10.98
CA LEU A 75 5.84 4.29 -10.42
C LEU A 75 7.21 4.81 -10.88
N MET A 76 8.22 3.96 -10.94
CA MET A 76 9.54 4.34 -11.44
C MET A 76 9.49 4.70 -12.92
N ASP A 77 8.81 3.88 -13.74
CA ASP A 77 8.66 4.13 -15.19
C ASP A 77 7.90 5.42 -15.46
N GLU A 78 6.96 5.79 -14.62
CA GLU A 78 6.20 7.04 -14.75
C GLU A 78 6.93 8.26 -14.20
N GLY A 79 8.15 8.06 -13.68
CA GLY A 79 9.01 9.16 -13.25
C GLY A 79 8.75 9.70 -11.85
N TYR A 80 8.03 8.97 -11.02
CA TYR A 80 7.76 9.42 -9.66
C TYR A 80 9.00 9.40 -8.76
N GLY A 81 9.97 8.55 -9.07
CA GLY A 81 11.19 8.44 -8.27
C GLY A 81 12.32 7.76 -9.00
N ASP A 82 13.51 7.89 -8.45
CA ASP A 82 14.74 7.21 -8.91
C ASP A 82 15.06 6.00 -8.03
N GLY A 83 14.34 5.87 -6.95
CA GLY A 83 14.38 4.77 -6.00
C GLY A 83 13.12 4.82 -5.17
N PHE A 84 12.96 3.91 -4.22
CA PHE A 84 11.76 3.90 -3.39
C PHE A 84 12.01 3.21 -2.05
N ASN A 85 11.24 3.62 -1.05
CA ASN A 85 11.17 2.93 0.24
C ASN A 85 9.89 2.11 0.30
N LEU A 86 9.97 0.95 0.94
CA LEU A 86 8.79 0.19 1.35
C LEU A 86 8.68 0.30 2.86
N VAL A 87 7.50 0.68 3.34
CA VAL A 87 7.25 0.85 4.77
C VAL A 87 5.94 0.17 5.12
N MET A 88 5.96 -0.65 6.16
CA MET A 88 4.75 -1.27 6.68
C MET A 88 4.69 -1.07 8.19
N ASN A 89 3.69 -0.33 8.65
CA ASN A 89 3.48 -0.08 10.06
C ASN A 89 2.49 -1.12 10.61
N ASN A 90 2.89 -1.81 11.64
CA ASN A 90 2.07 -2.87 12.25
C ASN A 90 1.73 -2.48 13.68
N LEU A 91 0.45 -2.23 13.94
CA LEU A 91 -0.15 -1.77 15.18
C LEU A 91 0.09 -0.28 15.46
N ALA A 92 -0.75 0.29 16.32
CA ALA A 92 -0.81 1.73 16.55
C ALA A 92 0.51 2.30 17.09
N VAL A 93 1.18 1.57 17.97
CA VAL A 93 2.46 2.03 18.56
C VAL A 93 3.55 2.18 17.50
N ALA A 94 3.45 1.46 16.39
CA ALA A 94 4.40 1.56 15.28
C ALA A 94 3.91 2.49 14.16
N GLY A 95 2.80 3.21 14.37
CA GLY A 95 2.30 4.20 13.44
C GLY A 95 1.21 3.72 12.48
N GLN A 96 0.62 2.54 12.71
CA GLN A 96 -0.51 2.09 11.90
C GLN A 96 -1.75 2.89 12.25
N ILE A 97 -2.28 3.65 11.30
CA ILE A 97 -3.46 4.49 11.50
C ILE A 97 -4.73 3.74 11.10
N VAL A 98 -4.75 3.16 9.90
CA VAL A 98 -5.87 2.34 9.44
C VAL A 98 -5.57 0.89 9.82
N MET A 99 -6.47 0.25 10.58
CA MET A 99 -6.26 -1.11 11.10
C MET A 99 -6.67 -2.16 10.07
N HIS A 100 -6.10 -2.03 8.89
CA HIS A 100 -6.17 -2.93 7.76
C HIS A 100 -4.77 -2.91 7.13
N ALA A 101 -4.13 -4.06 7.06
CA ALA A 101 -2.73 -4.16 6.61
C ALA A 101 -2.50 -3.44 5.28
N HIS A 102 -1.45 -2.67 5.21
CA HIS A 102 -1.07 -2.00 3.97
C HIS A 102 0.41 -1.67 3.96
N LEU A 103 0.97 -1.71 2.77
CA LEU A 103 2.38 -1.43 2.53
C LEU A 103 2.48 -0.11 1.80
N HIS A 104 3.30 0.81 2.31
CA HIS A 104 3.56 2.09 1.67
C HIS A 104 4.70 1.94 0.67
N ILE A 105 4.53 2.49 -0.52
CA ILE A 105 5.62 2.71 -1.47
C ILE A 105 5.86 4.21 -1.53
N LEU A 106 7.05 4.62 -1.17
CA LEU A 106 7.47 6.02 -1.19
C LEU A 106 8.51 6.21 -2.29
N PRO A 107 8.10 6.69 -3.49
CA PRO A 107 9.09 7.03 -4.52
C PRO A 107 9.99 8.15 -4.00
N ARG A 108 11.29 8.02 -4.25
CA ARG A 108 12.27 8.96 -3.70
C ARG A 108 13.07 9.62 -4.80
N LYS A 109 13.29 10.93 -4.63
CA LYS A 109 14.18 11.73 -5.47
C LYS A 109 15.09 12.55 -4.58
N GLU A 110 16.27 12.87 -5.08
CA GLU A 110 17.16 13.79 -4.39
C GLU A 110 16.44 15.13 -4.18
N GLY A 111 16.52 15.65 -2.97
CA GLY A 111 15.90 16.94 -2.64
C GLY A 111 14.38 16.90 -2.48
N ASP A 112 13.79 15.73 -2.29
CA ASP A 112 12.33 15.59 -2.13
C ASP A 112 11.79 16.08 -0.79
N GLY A 113 12.65 16.52 0.11
CA GLY A 113 12.24 17.08 1.40
C GLY A 113 11.96 16.05 2.48
N LEU A 114 12.03 14.75 2.16
CA LEU A 114 11.81 13.68 3.12
C LEU A 114 13.14 13.06 3.54
N ARG A 115 13.32 12.89 4.84
CA ARG A 115 14.52 12.24 5.36
C ARG A 115 14.46 10.74 5.10
N ALA A 116 15.63 10.07 5.19
CA ALA A 116 15.65 8.62 5.18
C ALA A 116 14.79 8.08 6.32
N ILE A 117 14.09 6.98 6.04
CA ILE A 117 13.17 6.37 7.02
C ILE A 117 13.96 5.74 8.17
N VAL A 118 15.13 5.20 7.87
CA VAL A 118 16.00 4.54 8.86
C VAL A 118 17.38 5.13 8.79
#